data_038e49cee92f3836de146ddcdb57d2d9
#
_entry.id   038e49cee92f3836de146ddcdb57d2d9
#
_cell.length_a   1.000
_cell.length_b   1.000
_cell.length_c   1.000
_cell.angle_alpha   90.00
_cell.angle_beta   90.00
_cell.angle_gamma   90.00
#
_symmetry.space_group_name_H-M   'P 1'
#
loop_
_entity.id
_entity.type
_entity.pdbx_description
1 polymer ?
#
loop_
_entity_poly.entity_id
_entity_poly.type
_entity_poly.pdbx_seq_one_letter_code
_entity_poly.pdbx_strand_id
1 'polypeptide(L)'
;MEPRYERNLPALTEEACQILRKKRVLVVGCGGLGGHLIDMLARIGIGAMRVVDGDVFEPSNLNRQLLSEVPLLGISKARAAADRVARVNPDVALEAV
;
A
#
# COMPACT_ATOMS: atom_id res chain seq x y z
N MET A 1 13.05 13.62 -12.10
CA MET A 1 11.99 12.92 -11.34
C MET A 1 11.61 11.63 -12.04
N GLU A 2 11.39 10.56 -11.30
CA GLU A 2 10.96 9.29 -11.87
C GLU A 2 9.60 9.42 -12.58
N PRO A 3 9.43 8.81 -13.75
CA PRO A 3 8.18 8.91 -14.51
C PRO A 3 6.92 8.55 -13.73
N ARG A 4 7.00 7.60 -12.79
CA ARG A 4 5.82 7.19 -12.02
C ARG A 4 5.23 8.31 -11.15
N TYR A 5 6.04 9.34 -10.83
CA TYR A 5 5.62 10.45 -9.97
C TYR A 5 5.33 11.75 -10.73
N GLU A 6 5.53 11.78 -12.04
CA GLU A 6 5.35 13.01 -12.84
C GLU A 6 3.97 13.63 -12.68
N ARG A 7 2.93 12.80 -12.61
CA ARG A 7 1.55 13.26 -12.49
C ARG A 7 1.17 13.70 -11.08
N ASN A 8 2.07 13.59 -10.12
CA ASN A 8 1.87 14.21 -8.82
C ASN A 8 2.00 15.74 -8.91
N LEU A 9 2.69 16.22 -9.96
CA LEU A 9 2.84 17.63 -10.21
C LEU A 9 1.60 18.18 -10.94
N PRO A 10 1.17 19.41 -10.71
CA PRO A 10 1.74 20.36 -9.74
C PRO A 10 1.14 20.27 -8.33
N ALA A 11 0.26 19.29 -8.06
CA ALA A 11 -0.36 19.10 -6.74
C ALA A 11 0.69 18.98 -5.64
N LEU A 12 1.76 18.20 -5.94
CA LEU A 12 2.95 18.12 -5.11
C LEU A 12 4.12 18.73 -5.86
N THR A 13 5.03 19.39 -5.15
CA THR A 13 6.30 19.83 -5.73
C THR A 13 7.26 18.65 -5.82
N GLU A 14 8.29 18.77 -6.64
CA GLU A 14 9.35 17.77 -6.70
C GLU A 14 10.01 17.58 -5.34
N GLU A 15 10.24 18.69 -4.61
CA GLU A 15 10.78 18.62 -3.26
C GLU A 15 9.87 17.85 -2.31
N ALA A 16 8.56 18.07 -2.37
CA ALA A 16 7.59 17.33 -1.56
C ALA A 16 7.64 15.83 -1.87
N CYS A 17 7.76 15.45 -3.14
CA CYS A 17 7.89 14.05 -3.53
C CYS A 17 9.16 13.42 -2.94
N GLN A 18 10.27 14.16 -2.94
CA GLN A 18 11.52 13.69 -2.33
C GLN A 18 11.40 13.52 -0.82
N ILE A 19 10.65 14.41 -0.16
CA ILE A 19 10.38 14.29 1.28
C ILE A 19 9.56 13.03 1.56
N LEU A 20 8.52 12.76 0.78
CA LEU A 20 7.69 11.56 0.93
C LEU A 20 8.52 10.28 0.80
N ARG A 21 9.49 10.25 -0.10
CA ARG A 21 10.39 9.11 -0.28
C ARG A 21 11.22 8.78 0.97
N LYS A 22 11.33 9.70 1.91
CA LYS A 22 12.08 9.52 3.16
C LYS A 22 11.18 9.20 4.35
N LYS A 23 9.86 9.22 4.18
CA LYS A 23 8.92 8.97 5.27
C LYS A 23 8.63 7.49 5.43
N ARG A 24 8.30 7.13 6.67
CA ARG A 24 7.88 5.77 7.04
C ARG A 24 6.52 5.86 7.70
N VAL A 25 5.63 4.93 7.34
CA VAL A 25 4.26 4.90 7.83
C VAL A 25 3.94 3.52 8.39
N LEU A 26 3.28 3.50 9.53
CA LEU A 26 2.71 2.29 10.11
C LEU A 26 1.22 2.26 9.79
N VAL A 27 0.76 1.20 9.16
CA VAL A 27 -0.66 0.99 8.89
C VAL A 27 -1.11 -0.24 9.67
N VAL A 28 -2.06 -0.04 10.56
CA VAL A 28 -2.67 -1.11 11.34
C VAL A 28 -4.03 -1.44 10.73
N GLY A 29 -4.16 -2.64 10.19
CA GLY A 29 -5.35 -3.09 9.49
C GLY A 29 -5.25 -2.91 7.97
N CYS A 30 -5.50 -4.02 7.24
CA CYS A 30 -5.47 -4.05 5.78
C CYS A 30 -6.86 -4.22 5.18
N GLY A 31 -7.92 -3.98 5.98
CA GLY A 31 -9.30 -4.19 5.56
C GLY A 31 -9.84 -3.05 4.69
N GLY A 32 -11.09 -2.64 4.97
CA GLY A 32 -11.80 -1.66 4.16
C GLY A 32 -11.04 -0.37 3.90
N LEU A 33 -10.71 0.40 4.95
CA LEU A 33 -10.00 1.66 4.80
C LEU A 33 -8.49 1.45 4.65
N GLY A 34 -7.92 0.54 5.44
CA GLY A 34 -6.46 0.30 5.45
C GLY A 34 -5.91 -0.14 4.10
N GLY A 35 -6.62 -1.02 3.38
CA GLY A 35 -6.20 -1.46 2.06
C GLY A 35 -6.12 -0.32 1.05
N HIS A 36 -7.09 0.59 1.06
CA HIS A 36 -7.08 1.77 0.20
C HIS A 36 -5.94 2.72 0.54
N LEU A 37 -5.67 2.92 1.84
CA LEU A 37 -4.56 3.76 2.29
C LEU A 37 -3.21 3.19 1.83
N ILE A 38 -3.01 1.90 1.97
CA ILE A 38 -1.78 1.22 1.56
C ILE A 38 -1.54 1.43 0.07
N ASP A 39 -2.56 1.21 -0.74
CA ASP A 39 -2.46 1.36 -2.20
C ASP A 39 -2.12 2.81 -2.58
N MET A 40 -2.81 3.79 -2.01
CA MET A 40 -2.57 5.21 -2.29
C MET A 40 -1.17 5.65 -1.84
N LEU A 41 -0.74 5.25 -0.66
CA LEU A 41 0.58 5.59 -0.15
C LEU A 41 1.70 5.00 -1.02
N ALA A 42 1.52 3.78 -1.51
CA ALA A 42 2.47 3.15 -2.41
C ALA A 42 2.57 3.92 -3.73
N ARG A 43 1.44 4.33 -4.28
CA ARG A 43 1.39 5.04 -5.57
C ARG A 43 1.95 6.45 -5.48
N ILE A 44 1.71 7.15 -4.37
CA ILE A 44 2.24 8.50 -4.17
C ILE A 44 3.74 8.50 -3.89
N GLY A 45 4.30 7.38 -3.48
CA GLY A 45 5.74 7.23 -3.31
C GLY A 45 6.25 7.41 -1.90
N ILE A 46 5.50 6.92 -0.89
CA ILE A 46 6.03 6.86 0.47
C ILE A 46 7.28 5.95 0.49
N GLY A 47 8.27 6.28 1.32
CA GLY A 47 9.52 5.54 1.31
C GLY A 47 9.41 4.13 1.89
N ALA A 48 8.73 3.99 3.01
CA ALA A 48 8.59 2.70 3.69
C ALA A 48 7.26 2.59 4.41
N MET A 49 6.75 1.36 4.51
CA MET A 49 5.57 1.05 5.30
C MET A 49 5.81 -0.19 6.15
N ARG A 50 5.22 -0.19 7.33
CA ARG A 50 5.01 -1.41 8.11
C ARG A 50 3.51 -1.63 8.19
N VAL A 51 3.06 -2.81 7.81
CA VAL A 51 1.64 -3.15 7.75
C VAL A 51 1.37 -4.28 8.74
N VAL A 52 0.41 -4.07 9.62
CA VAL A 52 0.04 -5.03 10.67
C VAL A 52 -1.40 -5.46 10.50
N ASP A 53 -1.64 -6.76 10.32
CA ASP A 53 -2.97 -7.34 10.29
C ASP A 53 -2.88 -8.84 10.58
N GLY A 54 -3.56 -9.30 11.62
CA GLY A 54 -3.55 -10.69 12.03
C GLY A 54 -4.55 -11.59 11.29
N ASP A 55 -5.37 -11.03 10.40
CA ASP A 55 -6.45 -11.75 9.74
C ASP A 55 -6.07 -12.30 8.37
N VAL A 56 -6.89 -13.24 7.90
CA VAL A 56 -6.87 -13.72 6.51
C VAL A 56 -8.10 -13.18 5.78
N PHE A 57 -8.04 -13.17 4.45
CA PHE A 57 -9.20 -12.77 3.65
C PHE A 57 -10.31 -13.81 3.70
N GLU A 58 -11.53 -13.32 3.79
CA GLU A 58 -12.76 -14.10 3.79
C GLU A 58 -13.68 -13.63 2.66
N PRO A 59 -14.64 -14.47 2.19
CA PRO A 59 -15.53 -14.07 1.11
C PRO A 59 -16.30 -12.78 1.35
N SER A 60 -16.69 -12.52 2.60
CA SER A 60 -17.41 -11.28 2.95
C SER A 60 -16.58 -10.01 2.77
N ASN A 61 -15.27 -10.14 2.64
CA ASN A 61 -14.38 -8.99 2.43
C ASN A 61 -14.41 -8.48 0.98
N LEU A 62 -14.80 -9.32 0.04
CA LEU A 62 -14.68 -9.05 -1.40
C LEU A 62 -15.48 -7.83 -1.87
N ASN A 63 -16.53 -7.47 -1.16
CA ASN A 63 -17.40 -6.37 -1.58
C ASN A 63 -16.81 -4.98 -1.36
N ARG A 64 -15.79 -4.83 -0.49
CA ARG A 64 -15.30 -3.50 -0.11
C ARG A 64 -13.80 -3.41 0.18
N GLN A 65 -13.11 -4.53 0.38
CA GLN A 65 -11.69 -4.50 0.71
C GLN A 65 -10.85 -4.56 -0.56
N LEU A 66 -10.18 -3.46 -0.87
CA LEU A 66 -9.44 -3.29 -2.12
C LEU A 66 -8.43 -4.41 -2.38
N LEU A 67 -7.76 -4.88 -1.33
CA LEU A 67 -6.72 -5.89 -1.47
C LEU A 67 -7.27 -7.31 -1.60
N SER A 68 -8.58 -7.51 -1.39
CA SER A 68 -9.18 -8.84 -1.48
C SER A 68 -9.40 -9.25 -2.93
N GLU A 69 -9.09 -10.50 -3.21
CA GLU A 69 -9.29 -11.14 -4.51
C GLU A 69 -9.62 -12.61 -4.28
N VAL A 70 -10.37 -13.22 -5.17
CA VAL A 70 -10.74 -14.62 -5.01
C VAL A 70 -9.52 -15.54 -4.77
N PRO A 71 -8.41 -15.41 -5.52
CA PRO A 71 -7.23 -16.24 -5.26
C PRO A 71 -6.57 -16.01 -3.90
N LEU A 72 -6.89 -14.91 -3.22
CA LEU A 72 -6.29 -14.54 -1.95
C LEU A 72 -7.10 -14.98 -0.73
N LEU A 73 -8.26 -15.59 -0.93
CA LEU A 73 -9.08 -16.07 0.18
C LEU A 73 -8.27 -17.09 1.02
N GLY A 74 -8.25 -16.88 2.34
CA GLY A 74 -7.46 -17.68 3.25
C GLY A 74 -6.01 -17.23 3.40
N ILE A 75 -5.58 -16.25 2.64
CA ILE A 75 -4.21 -15.71 2.71
C ILE A 75 -4.15 -14.55 3.70
N SER A 76 -3.04 -14.40 4.40
CA SER A 76 -2.79 -13.29 5.30
C SER A 76 -2.99 -11.95 4.59
N LYS A 77 -3.79 -11.06 5.19
CA LYS A 77 -4.04 -9.71 4.64
C LYS A 77 -2.77 -8.89 4.57
N ALA A 78 -1.91 -8.97 5.60
CA ALA A 78 -0.64 -8.24 5.60
C ALA A 78 0.29 -8.72 4.49
N ARG A 79 0.36 -10.02 4.26
CA ARG A 79 1.16 -10.57 3.17
C ARG A 79 0.65 -10.18 1.80
N ALA A 80 -0.66 -10.22 1.62
CA ALA A 80 -1.28 -9.77 0.37
C ALA A 80 -0.99 -8.30 0.10
N ALA A 81 -0.98 -7.46 1.14
CA ALA A 81 -0.60 -6.06 1.02
C ALA A 81 0.84 -5.91 0.54
N ALA A 82 1.77 -6.68 1.11
CA ALA A 82 3.17 -6.65 0.70
C ALA A 82 3.33 -7.04 -0.77
N ASP A 83 2.68 -8.12 -1.19
CA ASP A 83 2.73 -8.59 -2.57
C ASP A 83 2.13 -7.57 -3.55
N ARG A 84 1.02 -6.95 -3.16
CA ARG A 84 0.37 -5.90 -3.97
C ARG A 84 1.29 -4.71 -4.15
N VAL A 85 1.88 -4.20 -3.08
CA VAL A 85 2.77 -3.04 -3.14
C VAL A 85 4.00 -3.34 -3.99
N ALA A 86 4.56 -4.54 -3.89
CA ALA A 86 5.68 -4.94 -4.72
C ALA A 86 5.36 -4.88 -6.23
N ARG A 87 4.10 -5.18 -6.59
CA ARG A 87 3.66 -5.10 -7.99
C ARG A 87 3.34 -3.67 -8.44
N VAL A 88 2.96 -2.80 -7.51
CA VAL A 88 2.59 -1.41 -7.82
C VAL A 88 3.80 -0.50 -7.78
N ASN A 89 4.60 -0.59 -6.73
CA ASN A 89 5.78 0.27 -6.55
C ASN A 89 6.85 -0.46 -5.76
N PRO A 90 7.75 -1.18 -6.41
CA PRO A 90 8.78 -1.96 -5.72
C PRO A 90 9.81 -1.11 -4.96
N ASP A 91 9.82 0.21 -5.18
CA ASP A 91 10.71 1.11 -4.44
C ASP A 91 10.23 1.38 -3.01
N VAL A 92 8.99 1.04 -2.69
CA VAL A 92 8.49 1.14 -1.32
C VAL A 92 8.98 -0.05 -0.51
N ALA A 93 9.71 0.22 0.58
CA ALA A 93 10.13 -0.83 1.50
C ALA A 93 8.95 -1.18 2.42
N LEU A 94 8.32 -2.31 2.19
CA LEU A 94 7.17 -2.74 2.99
C LEU A 94 7.49 -3.98 3.82
N GLU A 95 7.22 -3.89 5.12
CA GLU A 95 7.31 -5.01 6.05
C GLU A 95 5.91 -5.41 6.49
N ALA A 96 5.55 -6.66 6.28
CA ALA A 96 4.28 -7.24 6.74
C ALA A 96 4.49 -7.95 8.09
N VAL A 97 3.60 -7.65 9.03
CA VAL A 97 3.67 -8.22 10.38
C VAL A 97 2.40 -8.99 10.72
#